data_4498bd33a206a95a1a581140ad8f47d0
#
_entry.id   4498bd33a206a95a1a581140ad8f47d0
#
_cell.length_a   1.000
_cell.length_b   1.000
_cell.length_c   1.000
_cell.angle_alpha   90.00
_cell.angle_beta   90.00
_cell.angle_gamma   90.00
#
_symmetry.space_group_name_H-M   'P 1'
#
loop_
_entity.id
_entity.type
_entity.pdbx_description
1 polymer ?
#
loop_
_entity_poly.entity_id
_entity_poly.type
_entity_poly.pdbx_seq_one_letter_code
_entity_poly.pdbx_strand_id
1 'polypeptide(L)'
;MDYILSPCAIAAEGLSSMMEDGCLLPARRLFPQLHEALLIPGIVTVRRIVVFLPDDPFWLLLTLRQAALLLKHSATPLPMLILSRSPANWLWQTLLHQVGKPRHLAAVRAVASDLPCQQLRALLKPGALQGYPLLEQLAFQEMLVCGKPASGVTKPELNTALDWLRGFSINHQAQRRGLSHKTLYTQRSSGLKKMVEHHPHLASRFPGSQTKGQKISAVAALSAFEREFVHAIHCRQIFPVFQPITDGRLMLQGIEVLSRWRRNGDVLLPGEFLPQIRSEYAWLLLTAFVLQEAVQNINQRQGDYYFAVNIPSVIAKNDNIIRMMEAARQQLLQPQWGERLVLEFAETVDLSRHGKIGDNITRLQQQGFCIMLDDCFSQSSVMFPVRAVRFNEYKLDISIVNDLPRDPHALALIKSLIYYCQLSGSRCIAEGVDSLEKFNMLKALGIDRFQGYLISPPVNGENLEDLIQRFSPGRYPTSIAG
;
A
#
# COMPACT_ATOMS: atom_id res chain seq x y z
N MET A 1 2.72 -17.15 -26.49
CA MET A 1 2.48 -16.05 -27.45
C MET A 1 1.95 -14.85 -26.70
N ASP A 2 2.38 -13.64 -27.08
CA ASP A 2 1.91 -12.39 -26.46
C ASP A 2 0.77 -11.79 -27.29
N TYR A 3 -0.16 -11.12 -26.61
CA TYR A 3 -1.30 -10.45 -27.23
C TYR A 3 -1.41 -9.01 -26.73
N ILE A 4 -1.88 -8.10 -27.58
CA ILE A 4 -2.19 -6.71 -27.25
C ILE A 4 -3.67 -6.48 -27.54
N LEU A 5 -4.45 -6.16 -26.53
CA LEU A 5 -5.85 -5.76 -26.64
C LEU A 5 -5.94 -4.23 -26.55
N SER A 6 -6.24 -3.56 -27.64
CA SER A 6 -6.32 -2.11 -27.71
C SER A 6 -7.33 -1.66 -28.76
N PRO A 7 -8.19 -0.67 -28.47
CA PRO A 7 -9.03 -0.02 -29.46
C PRO A 7 -8.26 1.05 -30.27
N CYS A 8 -7.05 1.40 -29.87
CA CYS A 8 -6.20 2.39 -30.53
C CYS A 8 -5.08 1.69 -31.31
N ALA A 9 -5.08 1.81 -32.62
CA ALA A 9 -4.07 1.21 -33.50
C ALA A 9 -2.65 1.75 -33.20
N ILE A 10 -2.52 3.06 -32.93
CA ILE A 10 -1.22 3.69 -32.62
C ILE A 10 -0.67 3.13 -31.31
N ALA A 11 -1.52 3.00 -30.28
CA ALA A 11 -1.09 2.42 -29.00
C ALA A 11 -0.70 0.94 -29.16
N ALA A 12 -1.45 0.17 -29.96
CA ALA A 12 -1.13 -1.23 -30.25
C ALA A 12 0.22 -1.36 -30.99
N GLU A 13 0.48 -0.48 -31.96
CA GLU A 13 1.74 -0.44 -32.70
C GLU A 13 2.93 -0.11 -31.79
N GLY A 14 2.81 0.97 -31.00
CA GLY A 14 3.84 1.38 -30.06
C GLY A 14 4.15 0.30 -29.02
N LEU A 15 3.13 -0.37 -28.47
CA LEU A 15 3.30 -1.48 -27.52
C LEU A 15 3.97 -2.69 -28.20
N SER A 16 3.57 -3.03 -29.45
CA SER A 16 4.20 -4.11 -30.21
C SER A 16 5.69 -3.86 -30.39
N SER A 17 6.06 -2.66 -30.85
CA SER A 17 7.47 -2.26 -31.01
C SER A 17 8.27 -2.33 -29.70
N MET A 18 7.67 -1.92 -28.58
CA MET A 18 8.33 -2.00 -27.26
C MET A 18 8.49 -3.44 -26.74
N MET A 19 7.65 -4.37 -27.21
CA MET A 19 7.68 -5.78 -26.81
C MET A 19 8.61 -6.63 -27.68
N GLU A 20 8.99 -6.18 -28.86
CA GLU A 20 9.86 -6.91 -29.80
C GLU A 20 11.29 -7.06 -29.27
N ASP A 21 11.75 -6.15 -28.42
CA ASP A 21 13.04 -6.24 -27.75
C ASP A 21 13.09 -7.48 -26.82
N GLY A 22 13.51 -8.65 -27.36
CA GLY A 22 13.66 -9.90 -26.62
C GLY A 22 12.54 -10.92 -26.78
N CYS A 23 11.62 -10.75 -27.72
CA CYS A 23 10.59 -11.73 -28.07
C CYS A 23 10.90 -12.41 -29.41
N LEU A 24 10.84 -13.75 -29.44
CA LEU A 24 11.04 -14.56 -30.67
C LEU A 24 9.91 -14.39 -31.71
N LEU A 25 8.72 -13.93 -31.28
CA LEU A 25 7.55 -13.75 -32.12
C LEU A 25 6.88 -12.41 -31.82
N PRO A 26 6.42 -11.66 -32.83
CA PRO A 26 5.68 -10.41 -32.62
C PRO A 26 4.37 -10.66 -31.88
N ALA A 27 3.95 -9.67 -31.06
CA ALA A 27 2.69 -9.76 -30.34
C ALA A 27 1.50 -9.69 -31.31
N ARG A 28 0.47 -10.53 -31.09
CA ARG A 28 -0.77 -10.47 -31.86
C ARG A 28 -1.69 -9.38 -31.36
N ARG A 29 -2.21 -8.58 -32.26
CA ARG A 29 -3.14 -7.48 -31.98
C ARG A 29 -4.58 -7.97 -31.95
N LEU A 30 -5.31 -7.58 -30.91
CA LEU A 30 -6.73 -7.84 -30.73
C LEU A 30 -7.46 -6.50 -30.66
N PHE A 31 -8.53 -6.37 -31.43
CA PHE A 31 -9.40 -5.19 -31.38
C PHE A 31 -10.68 -5.55 -30.59
N PRO A 32 -11.12 -4.69 -29.64
CA PRO A 32 -12.33 -4.96 -28.86
C PRO A 32 -13.58 -5.06 -29.76
N GLN A 33 -14.32 -6.16 -29.65
CA GLN A 33 -15.51 -6.42 -30.43
C GLN A 33 -16.80 -6.25 -29.62
N LEU A 34 -17.88 -5.80 -30.29
CA LEU A 34 -19.15 -5.47 -29.61
C LEU A 34 -19.99 -6.70 -29.27
N HIS A 35 -20.02 -7.69 -30.15
CA HIS A 35 -21.00 -8.78 -30.10
C HIS A 35 -20.43 -10.15 -29.78
N GLU A 36 -19.15 -10.36 -29.96
CA GLU A 36 -18.51 -11.66 -29.78
C GLU A 36 -17.48 -11.64 -28.66
N ALA A 37 -17.36 -12.75 -27.90
CA ALA A 37 -16.21 -12.98 -27.07
C ALA A 37 -14.98 -13.11 -27.97
N LEU A 38 -13.92 -12.36 -27.68
CA LEU A 38 -12.64 -12.56 -28.38
C LEU A 38 -12.19 -14.00 -28.16
N LEU A 39 -12.28 -14.83 -29.15
CA LEU A 39 -11.75 -16.17 -29.10
C LEU A 39 -10.26 -16.13 -29.42
N ILE A 40 -9.45 -16.49 -28.46
CA ILE A 40 -8.01 -16.73 -28.67
C ILE A 40 -7.85 -18.23 -28.87
N PRO A 41 -7.54 -18.68 -30.11
CA PRO A 41 -7.26 -20.09 -30.37
C PRO A 41 -6.05 -20.52 -29.53
N GLY A 42 -6.17 -21.62 -28.78
CA GLY A 42 -5.06 -22.12 -27.97
C GLY A 42 -4.71 -21.28 -26.73
N ILE A 43 -5.71 -20.87 -25.98
CA ILE A 43 -5.54 -20.05 -24.73
C ILE A 43 -4.49 -20.62 -23.76
N VAL A 44 -4.21 -21.92 -23.82
CA VAL A 44 -3.21 -22.63 -23.03
C VAL A 44 -1.77 -22.17 -23.36
N THR A 45 -1.53 -21.59 -24.53
CA THR A 45 -0.21 -21.12 -24.99
C THR A 45 0.00 -19.62 -24.84
N VAL A 46 -0.95 -18.91 -24.23
CA VAL A 46 -0.84 -17.46 -24.01
C VAL A 46 0.18 -17.20 -22.91
N ARG A 47 1.25 -16.47 -23.23
CA ARG A 47 2.26 -16.06 -22.26
C ARG A 47 1.78 -14.86 -21.45
N ARG A 48 1.22 -13.85 -22.12
CA ARG A 48 0.61 -12.66 -21.49
C ARG A 48 -0.29 -11.91 -22.45
N ILE A 49 -1.20 -11.10 -21.87
CA ILE A 49 -2.00 -10.13 -22.60
C ILE A 49 -1.72 -8.73 -22.06
N VAL A 50 -1.36 -7.79 -22.93
CA VAL A 50 -1.24 -6.37 -22.60
C VAL A 50 -2.52 -5.68 -23.07
N VAL A 51 -3.21 -5.01 -22.14
CA VAL A 51 -4.48 -4.32 -22.39
C VAL A 51 -4.26 -2.82 -22.25
N PHE A 52 -4.54 -2.05 -23.29
CA PHE A 52 -4.55 -0.59 -23.22
C PHE A 52 -6.00 -0.09 -23.08
N LEU A 53 -6.27 0.59 -21.95
CA LEU A 53 -7.56 1.21 -21.67
C LEU A 53 -7.46 2.70 -21.95
N PRO A 54 -8.16 3.22 -22.97
CA PRO A 54 -8.18 4.65 -23.28
C PRO A 54 -9.09 5.42 -22.34
N ASP A 55 -8.98 6.76 -22.36
CA ASP A 55 -9.83 7.65 -21.58
C ASP A 55 -11.23 7.87 -22.19
N ASP A 56 -11.49 7.38 -23.40
CA ASP A 56 -12.83 7.44 -23.99
C ASP A 56 -13.79 6.47 -23.31
N PRO A 57 -14.94 6.92 -22.81
CA PRO A 57 -15.84 6.10 -21.99
C PRO A 57 -16.34 4.83 -22.69
N PHE A 58 -16.64 4.94 -23.96
CA PHE A 58 -17.15 3.80 -24.72
C PHE A 58 -16.06 2.73 -24.90
N TRP A 59 -14.88 3.14 -25.35
CA TRP A 59 -13.76 2.24 -25.56
C TRP A 59 -13.20 1.69 -24.25
N LEU A 60 -13.18 2.48 -23.18
CA LEU A 60 -12.82 2.04 -21.83
C LEU A 60 -13.69 0.87 -21.38
N LEU A 61 -15.01 1.05 -21.39
CA LEU A 61 -15.97 0.03 -20.94
C LEU A 61 -15.98 -1.19 -21.85
N LEU A 62 -15.88 -0.99 -23.16
CA LEU A 62 -15.85 -2.09 -24.13
C LEU A 62 -14.60 -2.95 -23.97
N THR A 63 -13.44 -2.32 -23.82
CA THR A 63 -12.16 -3.02 -23.65
C THR A 63 -12.12 -3.76 -22.32
N LEU A 64 -12.60 -3.14 -21.22
CA LEU A 64 -12.76 -3.79 -19.91
C LEU A 64 -13.67 -5.03 -20.00
N ARG A 65 -14.80 -4.92 -20.69
CA ARG A 65 -15.69 -6.07 -20.89
C ARG A 65 -15.00 -7.21 -21.63
N GLN A 66 -14.24 -6.91 -22.66
CA GLN A 66 -13.52 -7.93 -23.43
C GLN A 66 -12.38 -8.56 -22.61
N ALA A 67 -11.63 -7.76 -21.87
CA ALA A 67 -10.61 -8.25 -20.94
C ALA A 67 -11.23 -9.21 -19.89
N ALA A 68 -12.37 -8.82 -19.31
CA ALA A 68 -13.08 -9.66 -18.35
C ALA A 68 -13.59 -10.98 -18.97
N LEU A 69 -14.04 -10.97 -20.22
CA LEU A 69 -14.44 -12.19 -20.92
C LEU A 69 -13.24 -13.13 -21.14
N LEU A 70 -12.08 -12.61 -21.56
CA LEU A 70 -10.86 -13.40 -21.70
C LEU A 70 -10.45 -14.05 -20.37
N LEU A 71 -10.45 -13.27 -19.28
CA LEU A 71 -10.14 -13.75 -17.93
C LEU A 71 -11.12 -14.84 -17.46
N LYS A 72 -12.42 -14.66 -17.73
CA LYS A 72 -13.47 -15.59 -17.31
C LYS A 72 -13.41 -16.94 -18.05
N HIS A 73 -13.05 -16.94 -19.33
CA HIS A 73 -13.00 -18.16 -20.14
C HIS A 73 -11.64 -18.87 -20.08
N SER A 74 -10.66 -18.32 -19.39
CA SER A 74 -9.39 -19.00 -19.16
C SER A 74 -9.51 -20.06 -18.06
N ALA A 75 -9.02 -21.27 -18.32
CA ALA A 75 -8.98 -22.35 -17.34
C ALA A 75 -7.96 -22.10 -16.22
N THR A 76 -6.88 -21.40 -16.53
CA THR A 76 -5.81 -21.02 -15.59
C THR A 76 -5.76 -19.50 -15.42
N PRO A 77 -5.17 -18.97 -14.33
CA PRO A 77 -4.95 -17.54 -14.18
C PRO A 77 -4.16 -16.99 -15.37
N LEU A 78 -4.77 -16.05 -16.11
CA LEU A 78 -4.22 -15.50 -17.34
C LEU A 78 -3.33 -14.30 -17.00
N PRO A 79 -2.02 -14.32 -17.32
CA PRO A 79 -1.15 -13.17 -17.09
C PRO A 79 -1.60 -11.98 -17.93
N MET A 80 -2.10 -10.92 -17.27
CA MET A 80 -2.64 -9.74 -17.93
C MET A 80 -2.03 -8.48 -17.31
N LEU A 81 -1.54 -7.58 -18.18
CA LEU A 81 -1.09 -6.24 -17.80
C LEU A 81 -2.05 -5.20 -18.35
N ILE A 82 -2.68 -4.42 -17.49
CA ILE A 82 -3.59 -3.35 -17.86
C ILE A 82 -2.86 -2.01 -17.78
N LEU A 83 -2.82 -1.28 -18.90
CA LEU A 83 -2.34 0.09 -18.99
C LEU A 83 -3.54 1.03 -18.91
N SER A 84 -3.65 1.81 -17.84
CA SER A 84 -4.82 2.65 -17.58
C SER A 84 -4.50 3.84 -16.68
N ARG A 85 -5.31 4.90 -16.78
CA ARG A 85 -5.38 5.99 -15.79
C ARG A 85 -6.43 5.74 -14.72
N SER A 86 -7.19 4.65 -14.83
CA SER A 86 -8.20 4.28 -13.85
C SER A 86 -7.56 3.84 -12.54
N PRO A 87 -8.11 4.23 -11.37
CA PRO A 87 -7.65 3.76 -10.08
C PRO A 87 -7.70 2.23 -9.97
N ALA A 88 -6.70 1.62 -9.34
CA ALA A 88 -6.58 0.17 -9.23
C ALA A 88 -7.76 -0.46 -8.47
N ASN A 89 -8.24 0.21 -7.42
CA ASN A 89 -9.42 -0.22 -6.65
C ASN A 89 -10.69 -0.25 -7.51
N TRP A 90 -10.90 0.77 -8.36
CA TRP A 90 -12.04 0.79 -9.27
C TRP A 90 -11.94 -0.29 -10.36
N LEU A 91 -10.75 -0.48 -10.93
CA LEU A 91 -10.47 -1.54 -11.92
C LEU A 91 -10.74 -2.92 -11.31
N TRP A 92 -10.21 -3.20 -10.11
CA TRP A 92 -10.41 -4.45 -9.40
C TRP A 92 -11.88 -4.74 -9.18
N GLN A 93 -12.64 -3.80 -8.58
CA GLN A 93 -14.06 -3.99 -8.30
C GLN A 93 -14.88 -4.14 -9.59
N THR A 94 -14.57 -3.36 -10.63
CA THR A 94 -15.26 -3.46 -11.92
C THR A 94 -15.00 -4.80 -12.56
N LEU A 95 -13.76 -5.25 -12.66
CA LEU A 95 -13.41 -6.56 -13.22
C LEU A 95 -14.02 -7.70 -12.40
N LEU A 96 -13.98 -7.63 -11.09
CA LEU A 96 -14.57 -8.64 -10.19
C LEU A 96 -16.07 -8.82 -10.45
N HIS A 97 -16.81 -7.70 -10.62
CA HIS A 97 -18.23 -7.75 -11.01
C HIS A 97 -18.48 -8.41 -12.37
N GLN A 98 -17.52 -8.30 -13.32
CA GLN A 98 -17.66 -8.90 -14.64
C GLN A 98 -17.31 -10.40 -14.64
N VAL A 99 -16.22 -10.80 -13.95
CA VAL A 99 -15.73 -12.20 -13.94
C VAL A 99 -16.42 -13.07 -12.90
N GLY A 100 -16.86 -12.48 -11.80
CA GLY A 100 -17.62 -13.13 -10.72
C GLY A 100 -16.80 -13.94 -9.72
N LYS A 101 -15.52 -14.24 -9.97
CA LYS A 101 -14.66 -15.01 -9.06
C LYS A 101 -13.25 -14.39 -8.98
N PRO A 102 -12.71 -14.09 -7.78
CA PRO A 102 -11.39 -13.47 -7.62
C PRO A 102 -10.25 -14.26 -8.26
N ARG A 103 -10.32 -15.59 -8.26
CA ARG A 103 -9.30 -16.47 -8.86
C ARG A 103 -8.95 -16.13 -10.32
N HIS A 104 -9.90 -15.59 -11.08
CA HIS A 104 -9.66 -15.19 -12.49
C HIS A 104 -8.79 -13.94 -12.60
N LEU A 105 -8.67 -13.16 -11.51
CA LEU A 105 -7.88 -11.94 -11.44
C LEU A 105 -6.49 -12.17 -10.82
N ALA A 106 -6.17 -13.38 -10.38
CA ALA A 106 -4.96 -13.70 -9.61
C ALA A 106 -3.63 -13.40 -10.33
N ALA A 107 -3.64 -13.25 -11.66
CA ALA A 107 -2.45 -12.92 -12.46
C ALA A 107 -2.56 -11.56 -13.17
N VAL A 108 -3.54 -10.72 -12.78
CA VAL A 108 -3.76 -9.40 -13.37
C VAL A 108 -2.90 -8.36 -12.66
N ARG A 109 -2.25 -7.50 -13.45
CA ARG A 109 -1.48 -6.34 -13.01
C ARG A 109 -1.98 -5.09 -13.70
N ALA A 110 -1.81 -3.94 -13.08
CA ALA A 110 -2.15 -2.66 -13.69
C ALA A 110 -1.01 -1.65 -13.50
N VAL A 111 -0.79 -0.82 -14.51
CA VAL A 111 0.16 0.30 -14.46
C VAL A 111 -0.47 1.53 -15.09
N ALA A 112 0.03 2.71 -14.73
CA ALA A 112 -0.41 3.96 -15.32
C ALA A 112 -0.07 4.00 -16.82
N SER A 113 -1.03 4.39 -17.66
CA SER A 113 -0.83 4.47 -19.13
C SER A 113 0.04 5.64 -19.57
N ASP A 114 0.36 6.58 -18.67
CA ASP A 114 1.20 7.75 -18.89
C ASP A 114 2.63 7.58 -18.35
N LEU A 115 3.06 6.33 -18.09
CA LEU A 115 4.43 6.02 -17.74
C LEU A 115 5.41 6.48 -18.83
N PRO A 116 6.61 6.97 -18.47
CA PRO A 116 7.67 7.23 -19.43
C PRO A 116 7.98 5.99 -20.28
N CYS A 117 8.20 6.18 -21.58
CA CYS A 117 8.43 5.07 -22.54
C CYS A 117 9.55 4.12 -22.12
N GLN A 118 10.63 4.65 -21.49
CA GLN A 118 11.73 3.80 -20.99
C GLN A 118 11.30 2.85 -19.88
N GLN A 119 10.46 3.32 -18.95
CA GLN A 119 9.94 2.51 -17.85
C GLN A 119 8.94 1.49 -18.37
N LEU A 120 8.05 1.91 -19.28
CA LEU A 120 7.11 0.99 -19.91
C LEU A 120 7.84 -0.11 -20.70
N ARG A 121 8.87 0.25 -21.47
CA ARG A 121 9.70 -0.73 -22.19
C ARG A 121 10.39 -1.71 -21.24
N ALA A 122 10.88 -1.23 -20.08
CA ALA A 122 11.49 -2.09 -19.07
C ALA A 122 10.47 -3.10 -18.49
N LEU A 123 9.23 -2.66 -18.20
CA LEU A 123 8.15 -3.53 -17.70
C LEU A 123 7.68 -4.56 -18.73
N LEU A 124 7.76 -4.21 -20.03
CA LEU A 124 7.33 -5.10 -21.11
C LEU A 124 8.37 -6.15 -21.47
N LYS A 125 9.58 -6.11 -20.92
CA LYS A 125 10.58 -7.18 -21.09
C LYS A 125 10.09 -8.52 -20.54
N PRO A 126 10.49 -9.66 -21.13
CA PRO A 126 10.16 -10.98 -20.61
C PRO A 126 10.60 -11.14 -19.15
N GLY A 127 9.71 -11.62 -18.28
CA GLY A 127 10.00 -11.83 -16.86
C GLY A 127 9.87 -10.60 -15.96
N ALA A 128 9.96 -9.37 -16.49
CA ALA A 128 9.92 -8.15 -15.69
C ALA A 128 8.61 -7.95 -14.89
N LEU A 129 7.50 -8.46 -15.42
CA LEU A 129 6.19 -8.35 -14.76
C LEU A 129 6.10 -9.13 -13.44
N GLN A 130 6.93 -10.14 -13.21
CA GLN A 130 6.86 -10.94 -11.98
C GLN A 130 7.17 -10.11 -10.74
N GLY A 131 8.05 -9.12 -10.84
CA GLY A 131 8.39 -8.19 -9.77
C GLY A 131 7.36 -7.06 -9.53
N TYR A 132 6.35 -6.91 -10.41
CA TYR A 132 5.36 -5.84 -10.30
C TYR A 132 4.14 -6.30 -9.48
N PRO A 133 3.56 -5.44 -8.61
CA PRO A 133 2.45 -5.83 -7.75
C PRO A 133 1.22 -6.25 -8.57
N LEU A 134 0.45 -7.18 -8.02
CA LEU A 134 -0.83 -7.60 -8.57
C LEU A 134 -1.87 -6.48 -8.45
N LEU A 135 -2.86 -6.47 -9.34
CA LEU A 135 -3.97 -5.51 -9.28
C LEU A 135 -4.70 -5.55 -7.93
N GLU A 136 -4.86 -6.73 -7.34
CA GLU A 136 -5.46 -6.90 -6.01
C GLU A 136 -4.66 -6.16 -4.93
N GLN A 137 -3.34 -6.25 -4.95
CA GLN A 137 -2.46 -5.58 -3.99
C GLN A 137 -2.54 -4.05 -4.14
N LEU A 138 -2.52 -3.54 -5.38
CA LEU A 138 -2.68 -2.11 -5.66
C LEU A 138 -4.07 -1.61 -5.23
N ALA A 139 -5.12 -2.37 -5.52
CA ALA A 139 -6.49 -2.04 -5.13
C ALA A 139 -6.63 -1.98 -3.60
N PHE A 140 -5.97 -2.89 -2.89
CA PHE A 140 -5.94 -2.88 -1.44
C PHE A 140 -5.20 -1.65 -0.88
N GLN A 141 -4.05 -1.29 -1.43
CA GLN A 141 -3.32 -0.07 -1.04
C GLN A 141 -4.17 1.19 -1.24
N GLU A 142 -4.81 1.32 -2.39
CA GLU A 142 -5.74 2.44 -2.65
C GLU A 142 -6.94 2.44 -1.69
N MET A 143 -7.47 1.26 -1.34
CA MET A 143 -8.55 1.14 -0.37
C MET A 143 -8.12 1.62 1.02
N LEU A 144 -6.89 1.29 1.46
CA LEU A 144 -6.34 1.81 2.72
C LEU A 144 -6.27 3.34 2.70
N VAL A 145 -5.81 3.93 1.59
CA VAL A 145 -5.73 5.39 1.42
C VAL A 145 -7.12 6.04 1.43
N CYS A 146 -8.09 5.45 0.72
CA CYS A 146 -9.44 5.99 0.60
C CYS A 146 -10.35 5.65 1.79
N GLY A 147 -9.98 4.68 2.62
CA GLY A 147 -10.75 4.18 3.76
C GLY A 147 -12.04 3.44 3.39
N LYS A 148 -12.25 3.13 2.13
CA LYS A 148 -13.41 2.36 1.62
C LYS A 148 -13.10 1.75 0.25
N PRO A 149 -13.71 0.61 -0.10
CA PRO A 149 -13.62 0.08 -1.45
C PRO A 149 -14.29 1.02 -2.46
N ALA A 150 -13.75 1.10 -3.66
CA ALA A 150 -14.37 1.84 -4.75
C ALA A 150 -15.67 1.16 -5.21
N SER A 151 -16.60 1.97 -5.71
CA SER A 151 -17.82 1.46 -6.33
C SER A 151 -17.54 1.05 -7.77
N GLY A 152 -17.24 -0.24 -8.01
CA GLY A 152 -17.05 -0.78 -9.36
C GLY A 152 -18.36 -0.83 -10.17
N VAL A 153 -18.24 -0.80 -11.50
CA VAL A 153 -19.37 -0.88 -12.42
C VAL A 153 -19.85 -2.34 -12.54
N THR A 154 -21.08 -2.58 -12.21
CA THR A 154 -21.68 -3.92 -12.31
C THR A 154 -21.97 -4.31 -13.76
N LYS A 155 -22.17 -5.60 -14.03
CA LYS A 155 -22.45 -6.08 -15.39
C LYS A 155 -23.71 -5.45 -16.03
N PRO A 156 -24.86 -5.31 -15.33
CA PRO A 156 -26.02 -4.60 -15.87
C PRO A 156 -25.74 -3.13 -16.17
N GLU A 157 -25.06 -2.43 -15.25
CA GLU A 157 -24.69 -1.01 -15.43
C GLU A 157 -23.77 -0.82 -16.64
N LEU A 158 -22.73 -1.67 -16.77
CA LEU A 158 -21.79 -1.63 -17.89
C LEU A 158 -22.49 -1.83 -19.24
N ASN A 159 -23.35 -2.84 -19.34
CA ASN A 159 -24.06 -3.11 -20.58
C ASN A 159 -25.03 -1.98 -20.94
N THR A 160 -25.74 -1.41 -19.95
CA THR A 160 -26.67 -0.31 -20.17
C THR A 160 -25.93 0.98 -20.57
N ALA A 161 -24.78 1.25 -19.96
CA ALA A 161 -23.92 2.38 -20.33
C ALA A 161 -23.35 2.21 -21.75
N LEU A 162 -22.88 1.03 -22.13
CA LEU A 162 -22.37 0.75 -23.48
C LEU A 162 -23.45 0.96 -24.55
N ASP A 163 -24.65 0.44 -24.33
CA ASP A 163 -25.75 0.63 -25.30
C ASP A 163 -26.14 2.12 -25.42
N TRP A 164 -26.15 2.85 -24.31
CA TRP A 164 -26.41 4.28 -24.33
C TRP A 164 -25.32 5.08 -25.05
N LEU A 165 -24.05 4.77 -24.81
CA LEU A 165 -22.92 5.40 -25.49
C LEU A 165 -22.91 5.12 -27.00
N ARG A 166 -23.57 4.06 -27.47
CA ARG A 166 -23.84 3.74 -28.89
C ARG A 166 -25.00 4.52 -29.46
N GLY A 167 -25.72 5.30 -28.68
CA GLY A 167 -26.89 6.04 -29.11
C GLY A 167 -28.21 5.28 -29.03
N PHE A 168 -28.25 4.07 -28.43
CA PHE A 168 -29.53 3.37 -28.27
C PHE A 168 -30.40 4.06 -27.23
N SER A 169 -31.63 4.38 -27.63
CA SER A 169 -32.63 4.95 -26.72
C SER A 169 -32.99 3.96 -25.60
N ILE A 170 -33.46 4.48 -24.48
CA ILE A 170 -33.94 3.66 -23.34
C ILE A 170 -35.11 2.76 -23.79
N ASN A 171 -36.00 3.26 -24.66
CA ASN A 171 -37.10 2.48 -25.20
C ASN A 171 -36.60 1.25 -25.99
N HIS A 172 -35.61 1.44 -26.85
CA HIS A 172 -35.02 0.36 -27.60
C HIS A 172 -34.31 -0.66 -26.71
N GLN A 173 -33.59 -0.19 -25.69
CA GLN A 173 -32.96 -1.08 -24.73
C GLN A 173 -33.98 -1.88 -23.90
N ALA A 174 -35.12 -1.24 -23.52
CA ALA A 174 -36.19 -1.88 -22.77
C ALA A 174 -36.83 -3.04 -23.57
N GLN A 175 -37.17 -2.79 -24.82
CA GLN A 175 -37.71 -3.81 -25.71
C GLN A 175 -36.74 -4.98 -25.92
N ARG A 176 -35.44 -4.68 -26.17
CA ARG A 176 -34.43 -5.71 -26.46
C ARG A 176 -34.12 -6.58 -25.24
N ARG A 177 -34.19 -6.04 -24.04
CA ARG A 177 -33.76 -6.73 -22.79
C ARG A 177 -34.91 -7.20 -21.92
N GLY A 178 -36.14 -6.82 -22.20
CA GLY A 178 -37.30 -7.11 -21.36
C GLY A 178 -37.26 -6.43 -20.00
N LEU A 179 -36.62 -5.26 -19.90
CA LEU A 179 -36.45 -4.52 -18.65
C LEU A 179 -37.31 -3.25 -18.63
N SER A 180 -37.72 -2.82 -17.43
CA SER A 180 -38.45 -1.56 -17.29
C SER A 180 -37.57 -0.35 -17.59
N HIS A 181 -38.17 0.72 -18.11
CA HIS A 181 -37.49 2.01 -18.31
C HIS A 181 -36.84 2.52 -17.02
N LYS A 182 -37.54 2.41 -15.91
CA LYS A 182 -37.01 2.81 -14.59
C LYS A 182 -35.73 2.06 -14.23
N THR A 183 -35.69 0.75 -14.44
CA THR A 183 -34.53 -0.10 -14.19
C THR A 183 -33.33 0.35 -15.03
N LEU A 184 -33.54 0.59 -16.33
CA LEU A 184 -32.50 1.03 -17.25
C LEU A 184 -31.99 2.44 -16.93
N TYR A 185 -32.87 3.36 -16.56
CA TYR A 185 -32.45 4.69 -16.07
C TYR A 185 -31.60 4.60 -14.81
N THR A 186 -31.98 3.76 -13.86
CA THR A 186 -31.21 3.55 -12.61
C THR A 186 -29.84 2.95 -12.92
N GLN A 187 -29.77 1.90 -13.73
CA GLN A 187 -28.51 1.25 -14.11
C GLN A 187 -27.58 2.23 -14.86
N ARG A 188 -28.11 3.00 -15.82
CA ARG A 188 -27.35 4.02 -16.54
C ARG A 188 -26.80 5.09 -15.60
N SER A 189 -27.68 5.67 -14.81
CA SER A 189 -27.32 6.77 -13.90
C SER A 189 -26.29 6.32 -12.85
N SER A 190 -26.49 5.13 -12.27
CA SER A 190 -25.54 4.53 -11.32
C SER A 190 -24.19 4.23 -11.98
N GLY A 191 -24.17 3.58 -13.13
CA GLY A 191 -22.94 3.27 -13.86
C GLY A 191 -22.15 4.51 -14.24
N LEU A 192 -22.82 5.55 -14.79
CA LEU A 192 -22.16 6.81 -15.15
C LEU A 192 -21.64 7.55 -13.93
N LYS A 193 -22.38 7.58 -12.80
CA LYS A 193 -21.94 8.19 -11.55
C LYS A 193 -20.65 7.53 -11.05
N LYS A 194 -20.61 6.19 -11.03
CA LYS A 194 -19.42 5.42 -10.62
C LYS A 194 -18.22 5.68 -11.53
N MET A 195 -18.45 5.89 -12.83
CA MET A 195 -17.38 6.26 -13.76
C MET A 195 -16.87 7.68 -13.49
N VAL A 196 -17.73 8.67 -13.36
CA VAL A 196 -17.32 10.06 -13.15
C VAL A 196 -16.64 10.26 -11.79
N GLU A 197 -17.08 9.53 -10.76
CA GLU A 197 -16.46 9.56 -9.42
C GLU A 197 -14.96 9.22 -9.48
N HIS A 198 -14.58 8.27 -10.34
CA HIS A 198 -13.19 7.81 -10.48
C HIS A 198 -12.47 8.35 -11.73
N HIS A 199 -13.20 9.00 -12.64
CA HIS A 199 -12.68 9.61 -13.86
C HIS A 199 -13.25 11.03 -14.00
N PRO A 200 -12.83 12.00 -13.17
CA PRO A 200 -13.40 13.35 -13.16
C PRO A 200 -13.33 14.09 -14.50
N HIS A 201 -12.34 13.75 -15.35
CA HIS A 201 -12.20 14.30 -16.69
C HIS A 201 -13.37 13.92 -17.63
N LEU A 202 -14.15 12.90 -17.28
CA LEU A 202 -15.34 12.50 -18.02
C LEU A 202 -16.59 13.30 -17.64
N ALA A 203 -16.53 14.09 -16.55
CA ALA A 203 -17.69 14.83 -16.06
C ALA A 203 -18.27 15.81 -17.09
N SER A 204 -17.42 16.43 -17.92
CA SER A 204 -17.84 17.32 -19.00
C SER A 204 -18.63 16.63 -20.11
N ARG A 205 -18.46 15.32 -20.27
CA ARG A 205 -19.17 14.50 -21.27
C ARG A 205 -20.53 13.99 -20.77
N PHE A 206 -20.81 14.12 -19.47
CA PHE A 206 -22.02 13.62 -18.83
C PHE A 206 -22.71 14.72 -18.00
N PRO A 207 -23.33 15.74 -18.66
CA PRO A 207 -24.06 16.81 -17.94
C PRO A 207 -25.17 16.18 -17.08
N GLY A 208 -25.21 16.52 -15.79
CA GLY A 208 -26.15 15.96 -14.80
C GLY A 208 -25.55 14.91 -13.87
N SER A 209 -24.31 14.45 -14.11
CA SER A 209 -23.58 13.58 -13.18
C SER A 209 -22.60 14.36 -12.27
N GLN A 210 -22.68 15.69 -12.24
CA GLN A 210 -21.80 16.53 -11.42
C GLN A 210 -21.94 16.19 -9.94
N THR A 211 -20.93 15.60 -9.37
CA THR A 211 -20.74 15.52 -7.92
C THR A 211 -20.37 16.92 -7.41
N LYS A 212 -21.13 17.45 -6.47
CA LYS A 212 -20.80 18.69 -5.76
C LYS A 212 -19.40 18.52 -5.12
N GLY A 213 -18.45 19.31 -5.59
CA GLY A 213 -17.06 19.34 -5.11
C GLY A 213 -16.11 18.57 -6.01
N GLN A 214 -15.56 19.24 -7.03
CA GLN A 214 -14.32 18.84 -7.67
C GLN A 214 -13.21 18.90 -6.61
N LYS A 215 -12.89 17.77 -5.98
CA LYS A 215 -11.55 17.58 -5.46
C LYS A 215 -10.66 17.47 -6.69
N ILE A 216 -9.82 18.50 -6.92
CA ILE A 216 -8.66 18.40 -7.81
C ILE A 216 -8.02 17.05 -7.49
N SER A 217 -7.79 16.21 -8.50
CA SER A 217 -7.16 14.92 -8.27
C SER A 217 -5.90 15.17 -7.42
N ALA A 218 -5.82 14.54 -6.25
CA ALA A 218 -4.67 14.73 -5.35
C ALA A 218 -3.34 14.45 -6.08
N VAL A 219 -3.39 13.60 -7.10
CA VAL A 219 -2.27 13.29 -8.00
C VAL A 219 -1.86 14.48 -8.88
N ALA A 220 -2.80 15.33 -9.30
CA ALA A 220 -2.49 16.51 -10.13
C ALA A 220 -1.72 17.59 -9.36
N ALA A 221 -1.77 17.58 -8.04
CA ALA A 221 -1.07 18.54 -7.17
C ALA A 221 0.34 18.09 -6.75
N LEU A 222 0.79 16.89 -7.16
CA LEU A 222 2.11 16.35 -6.80
C LEU A 222 3.23 17.10 -7.50
N SER A 223 4.32 17.39 -6.77
CA SER A 223 5.59 17.84 -7.35
C SER A 223 6.21 16.77 -8.27
N ALA A 224 7.22 17.11 -9.06
CA ALA A 224 7.92 16.14 -9.90
C ALA A 224 8.55 15.00 -9.05
N PHE A 225 9.15 15.36 -7.91
CA PHE A 225 9.72 14.41 -6.96
C PHE A 225 8.65 13.47 -6.38
N GLU A 226 7.51 14.02 -5.98
CA GLU A 226 6.44 13.21 -5.39
C GLU A 226 5.76 12.28 -6.40
N ARG A 227 5.68 12.67 -7.67
CA ARG A 227 5.23 11.76 -8.74
C ARG A 227 6.20 10.59 -8.93
N GLU A 228 7.51 10.87 -8.92
CA GLU A 228 8.54 9.83 -8.97
C GLU A 228 8.46 8.92 -7.73
N PHE A 229 8.27 9.50 -6.55
CA PHE A 229 8.14 8.78 -5.28
C PHE A 229 6.91 7.86 -5.27
N VAL A 230 5.75 8.36 -5.65
CA VAL A 230 4.51 7.56 -5.77
C VAL A 230 4.70 6.43 -6.79
N HIS A 231 5.34 6.72 -7.92
CA HIS A 231 5.67 5.70 -8.90
C HIS A 231 6.65 4.66 -8.32
N ALA A 232 7.65 5.09 -7.56
CA ALA A 232 8.63 4.21 -6.92
C ALA A 232 7.96 3.24 -5.90
N ILE A 233 6.92 3.68 -5.19
CA ILE A 233 6.12 2.78 -4.33
C ILE A 233 5.46 1.69 -5.18
N HIS A 234 4.79 2.07 -6.27
CA HIS A 234 4.09 1.12 -7.14
C HIS A 234 5.04 0.15 -7.84
N CYS A 235 6.23 0.61 -8.22
CA CYS A 235 7.28 -0.21 -8.85
C CYS A 235 8.12 -1.02 -7.86
N ARG A 236 7.80 -1.01 -6.59
CA ARG A 236 8.60 -1.64 -5.51
C ARG A 236 10.07 -1.19 -5.48
N GLN A 237 10.35 0.02 -5.97
CA GLN A 237 11.63 0.68 -5.77
C GLN A 237 11.75 1.20 -4.33
N ILE A 238 10.61 1.57 -3.73
CA ILE A 238 10.49 1.68 -2.28
C ILE A 238 10.15 0.30 -1.75
N PHE A 239 10.97 -0.17 -0.81
CA PHE A 239 10.87 -1.51 -0.26
C PHE A 239 11.08 -1.50 1.25
N PRO A 240 10.49 -2.46 1.97
CA PRO A 240 10.66 -2.57 3.42
C PRO A 240 12.00 -3.22 3.76
N VAL A 241 12.58 -2.77 4.86
CA VAL A 241 13.60 -3.50 5.61
C VAL A 241 13.12 -3.67 7.05
N PHE A 242 13.63 -4.67 7.73
CA PHE A 242 13.10 -5.16 8.99
C PHE A 242 14.19 -5.16 10.05
N GLN A 243 13.96 -4.48 11.16
CA GLN A 243 14.89 -4.43 12.26
C GLN A 243 14.29 -5.10 13.50
N PRO A 244 14.98 -6.08 14.13
CA PRO A 244 14.46 -6.81 15.27
C PRO A 244 14.49 -5.98 16.54
N ILE A 245 13.47 -6.20 17.38
CA ILE A 245 13.39 -5.71 18.75
C ILE A 245 13.38 -6.95 19.65
N THR A 246 14.38 -7.06 20.55
CA THR A 246 14.55 -8.22 21.42
C THR A 246 14.37 -7.87 22.89
N ASP A 247 14.16 -8.86 23.73
CA ASP A 247 14.23 -8.69 25.18
C ASP A 247 15.67 -8.80 25.70
N GLY A 248 15.86 -8.66 27.02
CA GLY A 248 17.15 -8.78 27.68
C GLY A 248 17.78 -10.19 27.64
N ARG A 249 17.13 -11.18 27.05
CA ARG A 249 17.65 -12.53 26.76
C ARG A 249 17.91 -12.71 25.25
N LEU A 250 17.83 -11.66 24.47
CA LEU A 250 17.94 -11.64 23.01
C LEU A 250 16.85 -12.46 22.31
N MET A 251 15.68 -12.63 22.94
CA MET A 251 14.54 -13.27 22.32
C MET A 251 13.71 -12.25 21.53
N LEU A 252 13.39 -12.57 20.28
CA LEU A 252 12.61 -11.68 19.41
C LEU A 252 11.23 -11.39 20.00
N GLN A 253 10.92 -10.13 20.13
CA GLN A 253 9.63 -9.64 20.62
C GLN A 253 8.82 -9.01 19.48
N GLY A 254 9.47 -8.24 18.63
CA GLY A 254 8.87 -7.55 17.50
C GLY A 254 9.87 -7.13 16.45
N ILE A 255 9.36 -6.48 15.43
CA ILE A 255 10.14 -6.08 14.25
C ILE A 255 9.64 -4.71 13.80
N GLU A 256 10.55 -3.75 13.68
CA GLU A 256 10.25 -2.45 13.08
C GLU A 256 10.35 -2.53 11.55
N VAL A 257 9.35 -1.97 10.86
CA VAL A 257 9.27 -1.91 9.38
C VAL A 257 9.75 -0.54 8.93
N LEU A 258 10.93 -0.51 8.37
CA LEU A 258 11.58 0.70 7.86
C LEU A 258 11.53 0.73 6.33
N SER A 259 11.41 1.91 5.74
CA SER A 259 11.42 2.08 4.29
C SER A 259 12.81 2.36 3.75
N ARG A 260 13.10 1.89 2.54
CA ARG A 260 14.30 2.24 1.75
C ARG A 260 13.86 2.53 0.33
N TRP A 261 14.56 3.41 -0.36
CA TRP A 261 14.28 3.74 -1.75
C TRP A 261 15.48 3.44 -2.65
N ARG A 262 15.32 2.47 -3.56
CA ARG A 262 16.31 2.22 -4.62
C ARG A 262 16.10 3.23 -5.75
N ARG A 263 17.00 4.21 -5.85
CA ARG A 263 16.92 5.29 -6.82
C ARG A 263 18.26 5.43 -7.56
N ASN A 264 18.23 5.36 -8.89
CA ASN A 264 19.43 5.51 -9.76
C ASN A 264 20.62 4.58 -9.41
N GLY A 265 20.37 3.41 -8.85
CA GLY A 265 21.39 2.46 -8.43
C GLY A 265 21.75 2.53 -6.94
N ASP A 266 21.44 3.62 -6.27
CA ASP A 266 21.68 3.82 -4.84
C ASP A 266 20.46 3.44 -3.98
N VAL A 267 20.71 3.16 -2.70
CA VAL A 267 19.67 2.91 -1.70
C VAL A 267 19.62 4.10 -0.74
N LEU A 268 18.57 4.93 -0.87
CA LEU A 268 18.35 6.09 -0.01
C LEU A 268 17.69 5.68 1.30
N LEU A 269 18.11 6.33 2.38
CA LEU A 269 17.53 6.20 3.72
C LEU A 269 16.34 7.18 3.89
N PRO A 270 15.42 6.93 4.84
CA PRO A 270 14.28 7.79 5.10
C PRO A 270 14.63 9.27 5.28
N GLY A 271 15.71 9.59 6.02
CA GLY A 271 16.17 10.95 6.23
C GLY A 271 16.55 11.72 4.95
N GLU A 272 16.85 11.00 3.84
CA GLU A 272 17.25 11.62 2.57
C GLU A 272 16.06 11.94 1.67
N PHE A 273 14.97 11.19 1.75
CA PHE A 273 13.82 11.37 0.85
C PHE A 273 12.54 11.85 1.53
N LEU A 274 12.27 11.47 2.77
CA LEU A 274 11.04 11.85 3.48
C LEU A 274 10.88 13.38 3.65
N PRO A 275 11.94 14.16 3.94
CA PRO A 275 11.81 15.61 4.08
C PRO A 275 11.34 16.34 2.82
N GLN A 276 11.43 15.69 1.65
CA GLN A 276 11.01 16.24 0.36
C GLN A 276 9.53 16.02 0.05
N ILE A 277 8.84 15.18 0.87
CA ILE A 277 7.42 14.83 0.70
C ILE A 277 6.57 15.87 1.46
N ARG A 278 5.72 16.59 0.74
CA ARG A 278 4.80 17.59 1.30
C ARG A 278 3.33 17.22 1.10
N SER A 279 3.04 16.41 0.08
CA SER A 279 1.69 15.99 -0.25
C SER A 279 1.16 14.99 0.76
N GLU A 280 -0.03 15.26 1.31
CA GLU A 280 -0.76 14.30 2.15
C GLU A 280 -1.02 12.98 1.41
N TYR A 281 -1.30 13.05 0.10
CA TYR A 281 -1.52 11.85 -0.71
C TYR A 281 -0.30 10.93 -0.77
N ALA A 282 0.89 11.49 -0.97
CA ALA A 282 2.14 10.72 -1.00
C ALA A 282 2.42 10.06 0.37
N TRP A 283 2.16 10.77 1.46
CA TRP A 283 2.27 10.23 2.81
C TRP A 283 1.24 9.11 3.08
N LEU A 284 -0.02 9.31 2.68
CA LEU A 284 -1.05 8.27 2.80
C LEU A 284 -0.65 7.01 2.05
N LEU A 285 -0.09 7.14 0.85
CA LEU A 285 0.32 6.01 0.03
C LEU A 285 1.51 5.25 0.64
N LEU A 286 2.52 5.97 1.16
CA LEU A 286 3.63 5.35 1.88
C LEU A 286 3.14 4.60 3.12
N THR A 287 2.28 5.24 3.94
CA THR A 287 1.72 4.62 5.14
C THR A 287 0.91 3.37 4.79
N ALA A 288 0.08 3.43 3.72
CA ALA A 288 -0.66 2.27 3.25
C ALA A 288 0.26 1.13 2.81
N PHE A 289 1.36 1.45 2.11
CA PHE A 289 2.36 0.46 1.71
C PHE A 289 3.01 -0.23 2.93
N VAL A 290 3.47 0.55 3.92
CA VAL A 290 4.11 0.00 5.11
C VAL A 290 3.13 -0.83 5.95
N LEU A 291 1.89 -0.35 6.13
CA LEU A 291 0.82 -1.11 6.80
C LEU A 291 0.53 -2.44 6.10
N GLN A 292 0.49 -2.46 4.78
CA GLN A 292 0.29 -3.70 4.01
C GLN A 292 1.42 -4.69 4.25
N GLU A 293 2.67 -4.26 4.23
CA GLU A 293 3.83 -5.12 4.51
C GLU A 293 3.78 -5.67 5.95
N ALA A 294 3.42 -4.84 6.93
CA ALA A 294 3.25 -5.28 8.32
C ALA A 294 2.13 -6.34 8.46
N VAL A 295 0.95 -6.09 7.88
CA VAL A 295 -0.20 -7.02 7.91
C VAL A 295 0.15 -8.36 7.24
N GLN A 296 0.82 -8.33 6.09
CA GLN A 296 1.25 -9.56 5.42
C GLN A 296 2.20 -10.38 6.28
N ASN A 297 3.16 -9.72 6.93
CA ASN A 297 4.12 -10.38 7.82
C ASN A 297 3.47 -10.92 9.10
N ILE A 298 2.51 -10.20 9.71
CA ILE A 298 1.72 -10.70 10.84
C ILE A 298 0.95 -11.97 10.45
N ASN A 299 0.28 -11.95 9.30
CA ASN A 299 -0.49 -13.09 8.80
C ASN A 299 0.40 -14.31 8.51
N GLN A 300 1.54 -14.12 7.84
CA GLN A 300 2.47 -15.20 7.51
C GLN A 300 3.05 -15.87 8.75
N ARG A 301 3.18 -15.13 9.86
CA ARG A 301 3.76 -15.59 11.13
C ARG A 301 2.71 -15.84 12.22
N GLN A 302 1.45 -15.95 11.82
CA GLN A 302 0.32 -16.33 12.69
C GLN A 302 0.21 -15.47 13.97
N GLY A 303 0.65 -14.21 13.90
CA GLY A 303 0.60 -13.27 15.02
C GLY A 303 1.65 -13.50 16.12
N ASP A 304 2.70 -14.30 15.88
CA ASP A 304 3.73 -14.60 16.88
C ASP A 304 4.50 -13.35 17.32
N TYR A 305 4.74 -12.41 16.38
CA TYR A 305 5.50 -11.19 16.62
C TYR A 305 4.68 -9.96 16.26
N TYR A 306 4.94 -8.83 16.95
CA TYR A 306 4.39 -7.56 16.52
C TYR A 306 5.26 -6.94 15.43
N PHE A 307 4.62 -6.11 14.60
CA PHE A 307 5.28 -5.28 13.59
C PHE A 307 4.98 -3.81 13.88
N ALA A 308 6.05 -3.03 14.08
CA ALA A 308 5.97 -1.62 14.39
C ALA A 308 6.10 -0.81 13.10
N VAL A 309 5.26 0.22 12.95
CA VAL A 309 5.20 1.07 11.77
C VAL A 309 5.18 2.54 12.15
N ASN A 310 6.02 3.33 11.54
CA ASN A 310 6.12 4.76 11.75
C ASN A 310 4.91 5.51 11.16
N ILE A 311 4.26 6.36 11.97
CA ILE A 311 3.11 7.17 11.59
C ILE A 311 3.53 8.64 11.48
N PRO A 312 3.62 9.19 10.25
CA PRO A 312 3.97 10.60 10.05
C PRO A 312 2.96 11.55 10.73
N SER A 313 3.44 12.67 11.25
CA SER A 313 2.60 13.66 11.92
C SER A 313 1.46 14.21 11.04
N VAL A 314 1.69 14.29 9.73
CA VAL A 314 0.67 14.66 8.72
C VAL A 314 -0.49 13.67 8.73
N ILE A 315 -0.21 12.38 8.84
CA ILE A 315 -1.21 11.30 8.87
C ILE A 315 -1.84 11.20 10.26
N ALA A 316 -1.07 11.36 11.32
CA ALA A 316 -1.55 11.36 12.70
C ALA A 316 -2.68 12.39 12.96
N LYS A 317 -2.61 13.55 12.28
CA LYS A 317 -3.63 14.62 12.34
C LYS A 317 -4.92 14.32 11.58
N ASN A 318 -4.90 13.32 10.70
CA ASN A 318 -6.00 13.06 9.77
C ASN A 318 -6.89 11.92 10.27
N ASP A 319 -8.22 12.08 10.17
CA ASP A 319 -9.17 11.01 10.50
C ASP A 319 -9.02 9.78 9.58
N ASN A 320 -8.31 9.92 8.47
CA ASN A 320 -8.00 8.80 7.59
C ASN A 320 -7.18 7.72 8.31
N ILE A 321 -6.37 8.06 9.33
CA ILE A 321 -5.59 7.07 10.08
C ILE A 321 -6.50 6.01 10.72
N ILE A 322 -7.64 6.43 11.30
CA ILE A 322 -8.61 5.51 11.92
C ILE A 322 -9.15 4.53 10.88
N ARG A 323 -9.51 5.04 9.69
CA ARG A 323 -10.03 4.21 8.59
C ARG A 323 -8.97 3.27 8.01
N MET A 324 -7.74 3.76 7.87
CA MET A 324 -6.61 2.95 7.40
C MET A 324 -6.34 1.79 8.36
N MET A 325 -6.33 2.06 9.67
CA MET A 325 -6.10 1.05 10.69
C MET A 325 -7.24 0.03 10.76
N GLU A 326 -8.48 0.47 10.63
CA GLU A 326 -9.63 -0.42 10.56
C GLU A 326 -9.58 -1.31 9.30
N ALA A 327 -9.21 -0.75 8.15
CA ALA A 327 -9.03 -1.51 6.91
C ALA A 327 -7.84 -2.49 7.03
N ALA A 328 -6.74 -2.09 7.68
CA ALA A 328 -5.60 -2.98 7.95
C ALA A 328 -6.02 -4.16 8.85
N ARG A 329 -6.78 -3.89 9.92
CA ARG A 329 -7.29 -4.94 10.82
C ARG A 329 -8.20 -5.94 10.11
N GLN A 330 -9.04 -5.48 9.18
CA GLN A 330 -9.91 -6.35 8.38
C GLN A 330 -9.13 -7.31 7.45
N GLN A 331 -7.86 -7.01 7.17
CA GLN A 331 -6.97 -7.87 6.37
C GLN A 331 -6.16 -8.86 7.22
N LEU A 332 -6.20 -8.74 8.54
CA LEU A 332 -5.62 -9.75 9.43
C LEU A 332 -6.47 -11.02 9.40
N LEU A 333 -5.82 -12.17 9.30
CA LEU A 333 -6.51 -13.47 9.33
C LEU A 333 -7.30 -13.67 10.63
N GLN A 334 -6.82 -13.06 11.72
CA GLN A 334 -7.51 -13.04 13.01
C GLN A 334 -7.59 -11.58 13.52
N PRO A 335 -8.78 -11.02 13.74
CA PRO A 335 -8.96 -9.64 14.17
C PRO A 335 -8.24 -9.27 15.48
N GLN A 336 -8.04 -10.24 16.38
CA GLN A 336 -7.30 -10.05 17.63
C GLN A 336 -5.82 -9.74 17.42
N TRP A 337 -5.24 -10.09 16.27
CA TRP A 337 -3.85 -9.72 15.94
C TRP A 337 -3.68 -8.22 15.66
N GLY A 338 -4.73 -7.42 15.78
CA GLY A 338 -4.64 -5.96 15.73
C GLY A 338 -3.64 -5.39 16.74
N GLU A 339 -3.47 -6.01 17.91
CA GLU A 339 -2.46 -5.64 18.91
C GLU A 339 -1.01 -5.89 18.44
N ARG A 340 -0.83 -6.74 17.39
CA ARG A 340 0.47 -7.02 16.77
C ARG A 340 0.88 -5.97 15.75
N LEU A 341 -0.02 -5.07 15.40
CA LEU A 341 0.26 -3.91 14.56
C LEU A 341 0.49 -2.71 15.47
N VAL A 342 1.75 -2.39 15.74
CA VAL A 342 2.17 -1.32 16.64
C VAL A 342 2.41 -0.04 15.84
N LEU A 343 1.90 1.09 16.34
CA LEU A 343 2.00 2.39 15.67
C LEU A 343 2.99 3.29 16.43
N GLU A 344 4.04 3.71 15.75
CA GLU A 344 5.07 4.58 16.28
C GLU A 344 4.81 6.04 15.93
N PHE A 345 4.77 6.90 16.95
CA PHE A 345 4.58 8.34 16.80
C PHE A 345 5.82 9.05 17.34
N ALA A 346 6.43 9.91 16.54
CA ALA A 346 7.60 10.67 16.95
C ALA A 346 7.28 11.63 18.12
N GLU A 347 8.25 11.87 19.02
CA GLU A 347 8.15 12.82 20.15
C GLU A 347 7.68 14.22 19.71
N THR A 348 8.00 14.63 18.49
CA THR A 348 7.67 15.95 17.93
C THR A 348 6.20 16.14 17.57
N VAL A 349 5.34 15.10 17.71
CA VAL A 349 3.91 15.25 17.45
C VAL A 349 3.26 16.14 18.53
N ASP A 350 2.41 17.07 18.07
CA ASP A 350 1.66 17.96 18.98
C ASP A 350 0.57 17.18 19.71
N LEU A 351 0.84 16.82 20.95
CA LEU A 351 -0.08 16.14 21.87
C LEU A 351 -0.77 17.09 22.84
N SER A 352 -0.93 18.37 22.48
CA SER A 352 -1.67 19.33 23.29
C SER A 352 -3.05 18.80 23.70
N ARG A 353 -3.51 19.18 24.91
CA ARG A 353 -4.88 18.87 25.36
C ARG A 353 -5.88 19.36 24.33
N HIS A 354 -6.76 18.48 23.87
CA HIS A 354 -7.72 18.73 22.78
C HIS A 354 -7.10 18.81 21.39
N GLY A 355 -5.87 18.33 21.19
CA GLY A 355 -5.27 18.17 19.87
C GLY A 355 -5.82 16.96 19.14
N LYS A 356 -6.07 17.11 17.84
CA LYS A 356 -6.63 16.04 16.98
C LYS A 356 -5.81 14.76 16.98
N ILE A 357 -4.49 14.86 17.18
CA ILE A 357 -3.59 13.70 17.29
C ILE A 357 -3.90 12.91 18.56
N GLY A 358 -4.01 13.56 19.72
CA GLY A 358 -4.34 12.91 20.98
C GLY A 358 -5.68 12.17 20.92
N ASP A 359 -6.69 12.79 20.30
CA ASP A 359 -8.00 12.17 20.06
C ASP A 359 -7.89 10.93 19.16
N ASN A 360 -7.13 11.01 18.06
CA ASN A 360 -6.91 9.87 17.17
C ASN A 360 -6.15 8.74 17.88
N ILE A 361 -5.09 9.05 18.65
CA ILE A 361 -4.36 8.04 19.42
C ILE A 361 -5.29 7.34 20.42
N THR A 362 -6.08 8.11 21.17
CA THR A 362 -7.04 7.54 22.14
C THR A 362 -8.05 6.63 21.45
N ARG A 363 -8.58 7.00 20.27
CA ARG A 363 -9.50 6.16 19.48
C ARG A 363 -8.82 4.88 18.98
N LEU A 364 -7.57 4.95 18.55
CA LEU A 364 -6.80 3.78 18.10
C LEU A 364 -6.57 2.80 19.27
N GLN A 365 -6.24 3.31 20.46
CA GLN A 365 -6.10 2.49 21.67
C GLN A 365 -7.42 1.83 22.08
N GLN A 366 -8.53 2.56 22.02
CA GLN A 366 -9.88 2.00 22.27
C GLN A 366 -10.24 0.89 21.28
N GLN A 367 -9.70 0.95 20.06
CA GLN A 367 -9.84 -0.10 19.06
C GLN A 367 -8.87 -1.28 19.27
N GLY A 368 -8.01 -1.24 20.30
CA GLY A 368 -7.08 -2.32 20.65
C GLY A 368 -5.73 -2.29 19.94
N PHE A 369 -5.38 -1.17 19.27
CA PHE A 369 -4.03 -1.02 18.70
C PHE A 369 -3.03 -0.60 19.78
N CYS A 370 -1.82 -1.14 19.70
CA CYS A 370 -0.69 -0.72 20.52
C CYS A 370 -0.06 0.55 19.94
N ILE A 371 0.21 1.53 20.80
CA ILE A 371 0.78 2.82 20.40
C ILE A 371 2.11 3.02 21.12
N MET A 372 3.12 3.41 20.38
CA MET A 372 4.49 3.64 20.83
C MET A 372 4.87 5.11 20.63
N LEU A 373 5.54 5.71 21.58
CA LEU A 373 6.20 7.01 21.43
C LEU A 373 7.66 6.78 21.08
N ASP A 374 8.04 7.31 19.93
CA ASP A 374 9.39 7.16 19.36
C ASP A 374 10.26 8.38 19.61
N ASP A 375 11.59 8.23 19.49
CA ASP A 375 12.61 9.27 19.64
C ASP A 375 12.59 10.00 20.98
N CYS A 376 12.19 9.34 22.09
CA CYS A 376 12.12 9.98 23.40
C CYS A 376 13.48 10.57 23.82
N PHE A 377 13.47 11.87 24.16
CA PHE A 377 14.64 12.69 24.51
C PHE A 377 15.61 12.96 23.34
N SER A 378 15.15 12.88 22.08
CA SER A 378 15.96 13.21 20.90
C SER A 378 16.35 14.68 20.80
N GLN A 379 15.56 15.55 21.42
CA GLN A 379 15.78 16.99 21.39
C GLN A 379 15.85 17.58 22.81
N SER A 380 16.53 18.70 22.94
CA SER A 380 16.67 19.43 24.21
C SER A 380 15.38 20.06 24.74
N SER A 381 14.27 19.93 24.06
CA SER A 381 12.97 20.45 24.51
C SER A 381 12.26 19.46 25.42
N VAL A 382 12.24 19.77 26.68
CA VAL A 382 11.80 18.95 27.84
C VAL A 382 10.27 18.93 28.01
N MET A 383 9.49 18.78 26.97
CA MET A 383 8.05 18.61 27.16
C MET A 383 7.63 17.18 26.83
N PHE A 384 7.80 16.32 27.82
CA PHE A 384 7.34 14.95 27.75
C PHE A 384 5.80 14.92 27.69
N PRO A 385 5.18 14.50 26.59
CA PRO A 385 3.71 14.61 26.40
C PRO A 385 2.90 13.58 27.19
N VAL A 386 3.53 12.85 28.09
CA VAL A 386 2.96 11.73 28.89
C VAL A 386 1.72 12.07 29.70
N ARG A 387 1.44 13.36 29.96
CA ARG A 387 0.27 13.74 30.72
C ARG A 387 -1.01 13.83 29.89
N ALA A 388 -0.88 14.04 28.59
CA ALA A 388 -2.01 14.21 27.68
C ALA A 388 -2.48 12.87 27.12
N VAL A 389 -1.55 12.00 26.77
CA VAL A 389 -1.80 10.68 26.16
C VAL A 389 -0.87 9.65 26.81
N ARG A 390 -1.42 8.48 27.13
CA ARG A 390 -0.64 7.35 27.63
C ARG A 390 -0.27 6.43 26.46
N PHE A 391 1.02 6.12 26.34
CA PHE A 391 1.51 5.18 25.34
C PHE A 391 1.71 3.78 25.96
N ASN A 392 1.62 2.75 25.14
CA ASN A 392 1.90 1.38 25.57
C ASN A 392 3.40 1.15 25.73
N GLU A 393 4.21 1.78 24.88
CA GLU A 393 5.65 1.65 24.84
C GLU A 393 6.32 3.00 24.56
N TYR A 394 7.56 3.17 25.04
CA TYR A 394 8.39 4.37 24.87
C TYR A 394 9.76 3.94 24.37
N LYS A 395 10.24 4.52 23.25
CA LYS A 395 11.58 4.24 22.70
C LYS A 395 12.52 5.37 23.05
N LEU A 396 13.63 5.04 23.68
CA LEU A 396 14.73 5.96 23.95
C LEU A 396 15.51 6.19 22.67
N ASP A 397 15.68 7.44 22.27
CA ASP A 397 16.45 7.82 21.10
C ASP A 397 17.92 7.40 21.22
N ILE A 398 18.54 7.09 20.07
CA ILE A 398 19.95 6.72 19.99
C ILE A 398 20.89 7.74 20.60
N SER A 399 20.59 9.05 20.53
CA SER A 399 21.46 10.11 21.09
C SER A 399 21.60 9.99 22.60
N ILE A 400 20.47 9.85 23.33
CA ILE A 400 20.52 9.71 24.79
C ILE A 400 21.15 8.38 25.23
N VAL A 401 20.96 7.32 24.44
CA VAL A 401 21.62 6.02 24.69
C VAL A 401 23.13 6.12 24.48
N ASN A 402 23.59 6.92 23.51
CA ASN A 402 25.01 7.17 23.29
C ASN A 402 25.65 8.00 24.38
N ASP A 403 24.91 8.91 24.98
CA ASP A 403 25.41 9.79 26.08
C ASP A 403 25.44 9.06 27.42
N LEU A 404 24.66 7.99 27.60
CA LEU A 404 24.54 7.25 28.86
C LEU A 404 25.86 6.92 29.56
N PRO A 405 26.94 6.46 28.90
CA PRO A 405 28.19 6.12 29.60
C PRO A 405 28.93 7.32 30.16
N ARG A 406 28.62 8.56 29.73
CA ARG A 406 29.43 9.75 30.01
C ARG A 406 28.65 10.89 30.63
N ASP A 407 27.32 10.93 30.46
CA ASP A 407 26.48 12.03 30.95
C ASP A 407 25.56 11.59 32.08
N PRO A 408 25.75 12.10 33.31
CA PRO A 408 24.86 11.85 34.46
C PRO A 408 23.42 12.34 34.22
N HIS A 409 23.22 13.37 33.37
CA HIS A 409 21.87 13.86 33.04
C HIS A 409 21.13 12.88 32.13
N ALA A 410 21.81 12.28 31.13
CA ALA A 410 21.25 11.21 30.32
C ALA A 410 20.83 10.04 31.22
N LEU A 411 21.67 9.62 32.15
CA LEU A 411 21.35 8.56 33.10
C LEU A 411 20.09 8.91 33.94
N ALA A 412 19.99 10.16 34.43
CA ALA A 412 18.84 10.59 35.22
C ALA A 412 17.53 10.56 34.39
N LEU A 413 17.55 11.02 33.15
CA LEU A 413 16.40 11.00 32.24
C LEU A 413 15.96 9.57 31.94
N ILE A 414 16.90 8.69 31.61
CA ILE A 414 16.61 7.27 31.32
C ILE A 414 15.97 6.61 32.55
N LYS A 415 16.52 6.79 33.74
CA LYS A 415 15.95 6.29 35.02
C LYS A 415 14.53 6.81 35.22
N SER A 416 14.31 8.09 34.96
CA SER A 416 12.99 8.72 35.13
C SER A 416 11.95 8.10 34.21
N LEU A 417 12.32 7.82 32.95
CA LEU A 417 11.42 7.16 32.00
C LEU A 417 11.15 5.71 32.41
N ILE A 418 12.17 4.95 32.82
CA ILE A 418 12.00 3.58 33.30
C ILE A 418 11.04 3.55 34.49
N TYR A 419 11.25 4.44 35.47
CA TYR A 419 10.38 4.53 36.64
C TYR A 419 8.94 4.89 36.27
N TYR A 420 8.77 5.85 35.33
CA TYR A 420 7.44 6.17 34.75
C TYR A 420 6.79 4.95 34.10
N CYS A 421 7.52 4.22 33.27
CA CYS A 421 7.01 3.01 32.61
C CYS A 421 6.57 1.95 33.60
N GLN A 422 7.36 1.71 34.64
CA GLN A 422 7.02 0.77 35.73
C GLN A 422 5.72 1.14 36.45
N LEU A 423 5.54 2.43 36.80
CA LEU A 423 4.32 2.90 37.45
C LEU A 423 3.09 2.91 36.53
N SER A 424 3.29 3.22 35.27
CA SER A 424 2.20 3.29 34.28
C SER A 424 1.84 1.94 33.68
N GLY A 425 2.64 0.89 33.89
CA GLY A 425 2.49 -0.42 33.24
C GLY A 425 2.79 -0.35 31.74
N SER A 426 3.62 0.61 31.31
CA SER A 426 4.15 0.74 29.94
C SER A 426 5.51 0.06 29.86
N ARG A 427 6.06 -0.07 28.65
CA ARG A 427 7.38 -0.67 28.41
C ARG A 427 8.36 0.37 27.90
N CYS A 428 9.65 0.14 28.18
CA CYS A 428 10.72 0.99 27.69
C CYS A 428 11.63 0.20 26.75
N ILE A 429 11.91 0.78 25.58
CA ILE A 429 12.78 0.22 24.54
C ILE A 429 13.99 1.13 24.41
N ALA A 430 15.20 0.57 24.31
CA ALA A 430 16.40 1.33 23.99
C ALA A 430 16.79 1.12 22.54
N GLU A 431 16.97 2.23 21.81
CA GLU A 431 17.46 2.23 20.45
C GLU A 431 18.97 2.44 20.34
N GLY A 432 19.53 2.15 19.17
CA GLY A 432 20.94 2.40 18.88
C GLY A 432 21.92 1.64 19.77
N VAL A 433 21.49 0.50 20.32
CA VAL A 433 22.37 -0.37 21.11
C VAL A 433 23.41 -1.02 20.19
N ASP A 434 24.65 -0.51 20.21
CA ASP A 434 25.74 -0.89 19.31
C ASP A 434 26.84 -1.69 20.01
N SER A 435 26.84 -1.75 21.36
CA SER A 435 27.87 -2.42 22.14
C SER A 435 27.31 -3.22 23.31
N LEU A 436 28.02 -4.27 23.71
CA LEU A 436 27.67 -5.11 24.84
C LEU A 436 27.69 -4.32 26.15
N GLU A 437 28.55 -3.32 26.24
CA GLU A 437 28.62 -2.41 27.42
C GLU A 437 27.31 -1.65 27.59
N LYS A 438 26.83 -0.95 26.52
CA LYS A 438 25.54 -0.24 26.54
C LYS A 438 24.38 -1.18 26.83
N PHE A 439 24.36 -2.35 26.20
CA PHE A 439 23.34 -3.37 26.45
C PHE A 439 23.26 -3.77 27.92
N ASN A 440 24.40 -4.08 28.53
CA ASN A 440 24.47 -4.49 29.95
C ASN A 440 24.09 -3.35 30.89
N MET A 441 24.53 -2.12 30.60
CA MET A 441 24.16 -0.94 31.40
C MET A 441 22.65 -0.70 31.37
N LEU A 442 22.04 -0.67 30.18
CA LEU A 442 20.61 -0.45 30.00
C LEU A 442 19.77 -1.56 30.65
N LYS A 443 20.20 -2.81 30.48
CA LYS A 443 19.58 -3.97 31.13
C LYS A 443 19.63 -3.90 32.63
N ALA A 444 20.78 -3.49 33.21
CA ALA A 444 20.93 -3.29 34.68
C ALA A 444 20.05 -2.14 35.21
N LEU A 445 19.74 -1.14 34.39
CA LEU A 445 18.81 -0.06 34.68
C LEU A 445 17.34 -0.49 34.67
N GLY A 446 17.02 -1.65 34.04
CA GLY A 446 15.66 -2.18 33.96
C GLY A 446 14.96 -1.93 32.62
N ILE A 447 15.71 -1.69 31.55
CA ILE A 447 15.15 -1.65 30.20
C ILE A 447 14.63 -3.04 29.81
N ASP A 448 13.44 -3.09 29.23
CA ASP A 448 12.75 -4.33 28.87
C ASP A 448 13.13 -4.84 27.49
N ARG A 449 13.37 -3.93 26.55
CA ARG A 449 13.57 -4.24 25.12
C ARG A 449 14.70 -3.42 24.52
N PHE A 450 15.31 -4.01 23.48
CA PHE A 450 16.55 -3.50 22.88
C PHE A 450 16.47 -3.59 21.36
N GLN A 451 16.96 -2.54 20.70
CA GLN A 451 17.11 -2.44 19.25
C GLN A 451 18.44 -1.77 18.93
N GLY A 452 19.17 -2.29 17.95
CA GLY A 452 20.44 -1.69 17.52
C GLY A 452 21.35 -2.66 16.81
N TYR A 453 22.49 -2.16 16.37
CA TYR A 453 23.43 -2.92 15.52
C TYR A 453 24.13 -4.04 16.26
N LEU A 454 24.21 -4.00 17.57
CA LEU A 454 24.67 -5.13 18.37
C LEU A 454 23.80 -6.37 18.15
N ILE A 455 22.49 -6.19 17.95
CA ILE A 455 21.51 -7.24 17.74
C ILE A 455 21.50 -7.58 16.25
N SER A 456 21.08 -6.62 15.41
CA SER A 456 21.12 -6.72 13.95
C SER A 456 20.90 -5.34 13.32
N PRO A 457 21.60 -4.99 12.26
CA PRO A 457 21.15 -3.94 11.36
C PRO A 457 19.82 -4.33 10.71
N PRO A 458 19.07 -3.38 10.11
CA PRO A 458 17.88 -3.69 9.31
C PRO A 458 18.20 -4.65 8.16
N VAL A 459 17.40 -5.70 7.99
CA VAL A 459 17.57 -6.70 6.94
C VAL A 459 16.49 -6.61 5.86
N ASN A 460 16.78 -7.04 4.64
CA ASN A 460 15.78 -7.17 3.58
C ASN A 460 14.79 -8.30 3.88
N GLY A 461 13.62 -8.26 3.23
CA GLY A 461 12.59 -9.28 3.40
C GLY A 461 13.04 -10.71 3.11
N GLU A 462 14.00 -10.90 2.20
CA GLU A 462 14.59 -12.21 1.89
C GLU A 462 15.34 -12.83 3.08
N ASN A 463 15.94 -11.99 3.92
CA ASN A 463 16.72 -12.43 5.10
C ASN A 463 15.90 -12.39 6.39
N LEU A 464 14.61 -12.03 6.32
CA LEU A 464 13.77 -11.87 7.51
C LEU A 464 13.53 -13.21 8.23
N GLU A 465 13.39 -14.29 7.48
CA GLU A 465 13.18 -15.60 8.08
C GLU A 465 14.41 -16.09 8.85
N ASP A 466 15.60 -15.91 8.28
CA ASP A 466 16.87 -16.23 8.94
C ASP A 466 17.06 -15.38 10.21
N LEU A 467 16.67 -14.09 10.16
CA LEU A 467 16.69 -13.21 11.31
C LEU A 467 15.78 -13.74 12.44
N ILE A 468 14.54 -14.10 12.11
CA ILE A 468 13.58 -14.63 13.08
C ILE A 468 14.11 -15.92 13.71
N GLN A 469 14.61 -16.84 12.90
CA GLN A 469 15.15 -18.11 13.39
C GLN A 469 16.35 -17.91 14.33
N ARG A 470 17.19 -16.89 14.08
CA ARG A 470 18.34 -16.54 14.93
C ARG A 470 17.93 -16.15 16.35
N PHE A 471 16.80 -15.48 16.53
CA PHE A 471 16.32 -14.96 17.82
C PHE A 471 15.06 -15.68 18.35
N SER A 472 14.73 -16.87 17.78
CA SER A 472 13.60 -17.69 18.23
C SER A 472 13.99 -18.62 19.42
N PRO A 473 13.02 -19.05 20.24
CA PRO A 473 13.25 -19.98 21.35
C PRO A 473 13.94 -21.28 20.88
N GLY A 474 15.01 -21.68 21.58
CA GLY A 474 15.73 -22.94 21.34
C GLY A 474 17.04 -22.81 20.53
N ARG A 475 17.39 -21.65 20.02
CA ARG A 475 18.70 -21.35 19.45
C ARG A 475 19.31 -20.14 20.17
N TYR A 476 20.21 -20.37 21.11
CA TYR A 476 21.06 -19.30 21.62
C TYR A 476 21.96 -18.81 20.46
N PRO A 477 21.98 -17.51 20.15
CA PRO A 477 22.92 -17.00 19.15
C PRO A 477 24.35 -17.32 19.63
N THR A 478 25.05 -18.14 18.86
CA THR A 478 26.42 -18.62 19.17
C THR A 478 27.49 -17.55 19.01
N SER A 479 27.15 -16.37 18.49
CA SER A 479 27.99 -15.17 18.51
C SER A 479 27.14 -13.91 18.34
N ILE A 480 27.24 -13.00 19.28
CA ILE A 480 26.98 -11.58 19.06
C ILE A 480 28.08 -11.13 18.11
N ALA A 481 27.73 -10.53 16.98
CA ALA A 481 28.68 -10.14 15.93
C ALA A 481 29.91 -9.46 16.55
N GLY A 482 31.07 -10.04 16.31
CA GLY A 482 32.35 -9.45 16.62
C GLY A 482 32.79 -8.45 15.54
#